data_59bf8eeb275b9883a3027650cf76292e
#
_entry.id   59bf8eeb275b9883a3027650cf76292e
#
_cell.length_a   1.000
_cell.length_b   1.000
_cell.length_c   1.000
_cell.angle_alpha   90.00
_cell.angle_beta   90.00
_cell.angle_gamma   90.00
#
_symmetry.space_group_name_H-M   'P 1'
#
loop_
_entity.id
_entity.type
_entity.pdbx_description
1 polymer ?
#
loop_
_entity_poly.entity_id
_entity_poly.type
_entity_poly.pdbx_seq_one_letter_code
_entity_poly.pdbx_strand_id
1 'polypeptide(L)'
;VDEKSTETIAGFQKIYDNFVSDRRARQTSLSDRHKSDTETRSLRRQQLLDRLAILDKARSDLEASSGGLFSNKKKKLEELAKAQAAERASIAESMKKIDDEESKAVASYDEQITAIDAEIEAEYQVFVGKVNSLRDESNKIDNTPAIEANYAKLRVNEERILENKDAIRDTDIGSFQFIAKSFDAPIDQVVKWFIIIIVIVFDPLAVALVLAYNIASG
;
A
#
# COMPACT_ATOMS: atom_id res chain seq x y z
N VAL A 1 -36.50 -8.29 31.13
CA VAL A 1 -36.43 -8.45 29.67
C VAL A 1 -37.23 -9.69 29.33
N ASP A 2 -38.21 -9.52 28.47
CA ASP A 2 -38.90 -10.67 27.89
C ASP A 2 -37.84 -11.51 27.15
N GLU A 3 -37.75 -12.80 27.51
CA GLU A 3 -36.78 -13.78 26.95
C GLU A 3 -36.79 -13.72 25.41
N LYS A 4 -37.95 -13.48 24.83
CA LYS A 4 -38.19 -13.32 23.42
C LYS A 4 -37.46 -12.10 22.79
N SER A 5 -37.39 -10.97 23.49
CA SER A 5 -36.69 -9.79 23.03
C SER A 5 -35.16 -10.00 23.03
N THR A 6 -34.67 -10.72 24.04
CA THR A 6 -33.23 -11.09 24.14
C THR A 6 -32.81 -12.03 22.99
N GLU A 7 -33.61 -13.03 22.69
CA GLU A 7 -33.38 -13.94 21.57
C GLU A 7 -33.43 -13.20 20.22
N THR A 8 -34.34 -12.25 20.07
CA THR A 8 -34.45 -11.45 18.83
C THR A 8 -33.21 -10.57 18.62
N ILE A 9 -32.74 -9.90 19.67
CA ILE A 9 -31.52 -9.08 19.61
C ILE A 9 -30.29 -9.95 19.31
N ALA A 10 -30.17 -11.12 19.96
CA ALA A 10 -29.10 -12.07 19.66
C ALA A 10 -29.15 -12.57 18.20
N GLY A 11 -30.34 -12.75 17.66
CA GLY A 11 -30.53 -13.08 16.26
C GLY A 11 -30.04 -11.96 15.31
N PHE A 12 -30.37 -10.70 15.60
CA PHE A 12 -29.88 -9.55 14.82
C PHE A 12 -28.36 -9.39 14.94
N GLN A 13 -27.81 -9.56 16.14
CA GLN A 13 -26.35 -9.53 16.35
C GLN A 13 -25.66 -10.59 15.50
N LYS A 14 -26.16 -11.81 15.49
CA LYS A 14 -25.58 -12.89 14.69
C LYS A 14 -25.62 -12.58 13.18
N ILE A 15 -26.70 -12.01 12.70
CA ILE A 15 -26.82 -11.59 11.29
C ILE A 15 -25.79 -10.53 10.96
N TYR A 16 -25.67 -9.50 11.81
CA TYR A 16 -24.69 -8.44 11.65
C TYR A 16 -23.25 -8.97 11.70
N ASP A 17 -22.91 -9.80 12.68
CA ASP A 17 -21.58 -10.38 12.82
C ASP A 17 -21.18 -11.23 11.60
N ASN A 18 -22.13 -12.02 11.07
CA ASN A 18 -21.90 -12.79 9.86
C ASN A 18 -21.66 -11.88 8.64
N PHE A 19 -22.45 -10.81 8.50
CA PHE A 19 -22.29 -9.84 7.43
C PHE A 19 -20.93 -9.17 7.49
N VAL A 20 -20.52 -8.66 8.66
CA VAL A 20 -19.21 -8.01 8.86
C VAL A 20 -18.07 -9.00 8.60
N SER A 21 -18.19 -10.24 9.08
CA SER A 21 -17.19 -11.28 8.84
C SER A 21 -17.00 -11.56 7.35
N ASP A 22 -18.07 -11.68 6.58
CA ASP A 22 -18.01 -11.88 5.13
C ASP A 22 -17.34 -10.70 4.42
N ARG A 23 -17.70 -9.47 4.79
CA ARG A 23 -17.09 -8.25 4.21
C ARG A 23 -15.62 -8.10 4.53
N ARG A 24 -15.22 -8.45 5.74
CA ARG A 24 -13.79 -8.46 6.14
C ARG A 24 -13.00 -9.54 5.41
N ALA A 25 -13.55 -10.72 5.24
CA ALA A 25 -12.91 -11.75 4.43
C ALA A 25 -12.68 -11.28 3.00
N ARG A 26 -13.64 -10.54 2.44
CA ARG A 26 -13.50 -9.92 1.12
C ARG A 26 -12.42 -8.83 1.08
N GLN A 27 -12.33 -7.98 2.10
CA GLN A 27 -11.25 -6.98 2.22
C GLN A 27 -9.87 -7.65 2.27
N THR A 28 -9.72 -8.71 3.08
CA THR A 28 -8.48 -9.48 3.16
C THR A 28 -8.11 -10.07 1.80
N SER A 29 -9.05 -10.69 1.11
CA SER A 29 -8.82 -11.25 -0.23
C SER A 29 -8.41 -10.19 -1.26
N LEU A 30 -9.00 -8.99 -1.19
CA LEU A 30 -8.63 -7.86 -2.06
C LEU A 30 -7.22 -7.36 -1.74
N SER A 31 -6.89 -7.25 -0.45
CA SER A 31 -5.54 -6.85 0.00
C SER A 31 -4.47 -7.83 -0.47
N ASP A 32 -4.70 -9.13 -0.31
CA ASP A 32 -3.76 -10.17 -0.74
C ASP A 32 -3.55 -10.14 -2.26
N ARG A 33 -4.63 -9.94 -3.02
CA ARG A 33 -4.56 -9.79 -4.48
C ARG A 33 -3.80 -8.55 -4.87
N HIS A 34 -4.11 -7.40 -4.27
CA HIS A 34 -3.43 -6.13 -4.54
C HIS A 34 -1.92 -6.25 -4.27
N LYS A 35 -1.54 -6.87 -3.14
CA LYS A 35 -0.15 -7.16 -2.79
C LYS A 35 0.55 -8.02 -3.84
N SER A 36 -0.05 -9.13 -4.24
CA SER A 36 0.49 -10.03 -5.25
C SER A 36 0.68 -9.34 -6.61
N ASP A 37 -0.29 -8.51 -7.01
CA ASP A 37 -0.22 -7.74 -8.26
C ASP A 37 0.87 -6.67 -8.19
N THR A 38 1.07 -6.02 -7.04
CA THR A 38 2.13 -5.04 -6.81
C THR A 38 3.50 -5.70 -6.85
N GLU A 39 3.67 -6.86 -6.23
CA GLU A 39 4.91 -7.64 -6.31
C GLU A 39 5.23 -8.03 -7.76
N THR A 40 4.23 -8.45 -8.51
CA THR A 40 4.40 -8.81 -9.93
C THR A 40 4.83 -7.61 -10.77
N ARG A 41 4.23 -6.42 -10.56
CA ARG A 41 4.63 -5.17 -11.26
C ARG A 41 6.04 -4.75 -10.87
N SER A 42 6.40 -4.86 -9.60
CA SER A 42 7.74 -4.58 -9.08
C SER A 42 8.80 -5.46 -9.75
N LEU A 43 8.55 -6.76 -9.87
CA LEU A 43 9.45 -7.68 -10.57
C LEU A 43 9.63 -7.32 -12.04
N ARG A 44 8.54 -6.99 -12.74
CA ARG A 44 8.63 -6.54 -14.15
C ARG A 44 9.44 -5.25 -14.27
N ARG A 45 9.24 -4.30 -13.36
CA ARG A 45 10.02 -3.05 -13.32
C ARG A 45 11.50 -3.34 -13.11
N GLN A 46 11.85 -4.23 -12.17
CA GLN A 46 13.22 -4.62 -11.92
C GLN A 46 13.89 -5.24 -13.16
N GLN A 47 13.20 -6.15 -13.85
CA GLN A 47 13.70 -6.74 -15.09
C GLN A 47 14.00 -5.70 -16.18
N LEU A 48 13.17 -4.65 -16.29
CA LEU A 48 13.39 -3.55 -17.24
C LEU A 48 14.60 -2.69 -16.83
N LEU A 49 14.75 -2.43 -15.54
CA LEU A 49 15.94 -1.71 -15.00
C LEU A 49 17.22 -2.50 -15.22
N ASP A 50 17.22 -3.81 -14.98
CA ASP A 50 18.36 -4.68 -15.23
C ASP A 50 18.75 -4.67 -16.71
N ARG A 51 17.75 -4.64 -17.60
CA ARG A 51 17.98 -4.56 -19.04
C ARG A 51 18.55 -3.20 -19.44
N LEU A 52 18.09 -2.09 -18.85
CA LEU A 52 18.70 -0.76 -19.02
C LEU A 52 20.16 -0.75 -18.53
N ALA A 53 20.44 -1.35 -17.38
CA ALA A 53 21.79 -1.43 -16.84
C ALA A 53 22.76 -2.18 -17.77
N ILE A 54 22.29 -3.24 -18.45
CA ILE A 54 23.07 -3.95 -19.48
C ILE A 54 23.39 -3.04 -20.68
N LEU A 55 22.39 -2.26 -21.15
CA LEU A 55 22.60 -1.31 -22.24
C LEU A 55 23.57 -0.19 -21.88
N ASP A 56 23.49 0.30 -20.62
CA ASP A 56 24.39 1.33 -20.10
C ASP A 56 25.81 0.80 -19.91
N LYS A 57 25.95 -0.44 -19.43
CA LYS A 57 27.25 -1.10 -19.31
C LYS A 57 27.92 -1.26 -20.68
N ALA A 58 27.21 -1.69 -21.69
CA ALA A 58 27.75 -1.82 -23.05
C ALA A 58 28.27 -0.48 -23.58
N ARG A 59 27.60 0.62 -23.27
CA ARG A 59 28.07 1.97 -23.61
C ARG A 59 29.30 2.35 -22.80
N SER A 60 29.29 2.14 -21.48
CA SER A 60 30.42 2.42 -20.59
C SER A 60 31.68 1.62 -20.98
N ASP A 61 31.52 0.33 -21.31
CA ASP A 61 32.65 -0.51 -21.75
C ASP A 61 33.25 0.00 -23.06
N LEU A 62 32.44 0.50 -23.98
CA LEU A 62 32.90 1.12 -25.22
C LEU A 62 33.60 2.47 -24.94
N GLU A 63 33.07 3.26 -24.00
CA GLU A 63 33.71 4.51 -23.55
C GLU A 63 35.04 4.28 -22.84
N ALA A 64 35.18 3.19 -22.08
CA ALA A 64 36.41 2.81 -21.38
C ALA A 64 37.46 2.16 -22.29
N SER A 65 37.06 1.62 -23.43
CA SER A 65 38.02 0.99 -24.35
C SER A 65 39.08 1.98 -24.88
N SER A 66 40.33 1.72 -24.55
CA SER A 66 41.47 2.63 -24.80
C SER A 66 42.14 2.51 -26.18
N GLY A 67 41.47 1.86 -27.16
CA GLY A 67 42.12 1.52 -28.44
C GLY A 67 41.44 2.14 -29.64
N GLY A 68 41.86 3.32 -30.07
CA GLY A 68 41.47 3.84 -31.40
C GLY A 68 41.48 5.37 -31.47
N LEU A 69 41.82 5.92 -32.64
CA LEU A 69 41.71 7.33 -32.95
C LEU A 69 40.34 7.86 -32.52
N PHE A 70 40.29 8.96 -31.83
CA PHE A 70 39.06 9.58 -31.25
C PHE A 70 37.86 9.63 -32.19
N SER A 71 38.09 9.80 -33.48
CA SER A 71 37.10 9.80 -34.53
C SER A 71 36.33 8.46 -34.65
N ASN A 72 37.02 7.32 -34.57
CA ASN A 72 36.41 6.00 -34.66
C ASN A 72 35.56 5.63 -33.44
N LYS A 73 36.01 6.09 -32.26
CA LYS A 73 35.27 5.87 -30.99
C LYS A 73 33.94 6.62 -30.98
N LYS A 74 33.95 7.90 -31.38
CA LYS A 74 32.74 8.71 -31.51
C LYS A 74 31.69 8.05 -32.43
N LYS A 75 32.17 7.61 -33.64
CA LYS A 75 31.33 6.93 -34.60
C LYS A 75 30.69 5.64 -34.05
N LYS A 76 31.49 4.80 -33.36
CA LYS A 76 30.99 3.57 -32.70
C LYS A 76 30.00 3.87 -31.62
N LEU A 77 30.17 4.91 -30.81
CA LEU A 77 29.19 5.33 -29.80
C LEU A 77 27.89 5.82 -30.41
N GLU A 78 27.96 6.55 -31.51
CA GLU A 78 26.74 6.98 -32.26
C GLU A 78 26.00 5.78 -32.87
N GLU A 79 26.72 4.81 -33.43
CA GLU A 79 26.14 3.57 -33.97
C GLU A 79 25.49 2.74 -32.87
N LEU A 80 26.17 2.59 -31.72
CA LEU A 80 25.60 1.89 -30.55
C LEU A 80 24.37 2.61 -30.02
N ALA A 81 24.41 3.94 -29.89
CA ALA A 81 23.26 4.73 -29.45
C ALA A 81 22.05 4.57 -30.38
N LYS A 82 22.28 4.57 -31.71
CA LYS A 82 21.22 4.31 -32.68
C LYS A 82 20.68 2.89 -32.60
N ALA A 83 21.54 1.88 -32.41
CA ALA A 83 21.14 0.50 -32.28
C ALA A 83 20.32 0.28 -30.99
N GLN A 84 20.65 0.96 -29.91
CA GLN A 84 19.95 0.85 -28.61
C GLN A 84 18.71 1.74 -28.51
N ALA A 85 18.52 2.71 -29.41
CA ALA A 85 17.46 3.72 -29.27
C ALA A 85 16.05 3.10 -29.25
N ALA A 86 15.77 2.15 -30.14
CA ALA A 86 14.49 1.47 -30.22
C ALA A 86 14.21 0.63 -28.94
N GLU A 87 15.21 -0.06 -28.42
CA GLU A 87 15.08 -0.86 -27.22
C GLU A 87 14.88 0.03 -25.98
N ARG A 88 15.63 1.10 -25.84
CA ARG A 88 15.43 2.09 -24.75
C ARG A 88 14.04 2.73 -24.81
N ALA A 89 13.56 3.08 -25.98
CA ALA A 89 12.20 3.60 -26.16
C ALA A 89 11.15 2.57 -25.74
N SER A 90 11.32 1.30 -26.13
CA SER A 90 10.42 0.21 -25.74
C SER A 90 10.43 -0.03 -24.21
N ILE A 91 11.59 0.04 -23.58
CA ILE A 91 11.71 -0.07 -22.12
C ILE A 91 11.00 1.10 -21.44
N ALA A 92 11.22 2.33 -21.89
CA ALA A 92 10.57 3.52 -21.34
C ALA A 92 9.03 3.45 -21.48
N GLU A 93 8.54 3.01 -22.63
CA GLU A 93 7.09 2.79 -22.84
C GLU A 93 6.54 1.71 -21.92
N SER A 94 7.28 0.61 -21.73
CA SER A 94 6.90 -0.48 -20.84
C SER A 94 6.87 -0.04 -19.37
N MET A 95 7.83 0.77 -18.92
CA MET A 95 7.84 1.35 -17.59
C MET A 95 6.64 2.27 -17.37
N LYS A 96 6.33 3.13 -18.35
CA LYS A 96 5.15 3.98 -18.29
C LYS A 96 3.86 3.18 -18.20
N LYS A 97 3.73 2.08 -18.94
CA LYS A 97 2.58 1.19 -18.82
C LYS A 97 2.44 0.57 -17.42
N ILE A 98 3.56 0.16 -16.82
CA ILE A 98 3.55 -0.35 -15.44
C ILE A 98 3.08 0.74 -14.46
N ASP A 99 3.54 1.98 -14.60
CA ASP A 99 3.12 3.10 -13.76
C ASP A 99 1.63 3.42 -13.92
N ASP A 100 1.12 3.39 -15.15
CA ASP A 100 -0.30 3.58 -15.44
C ASP A 100 -1.17 2.43 -14.90
N GLU A 101 -0.69 1.18 -14.99
CA GLU A 101 -1.35 0.01 -14.41
C GLU A 101 -1.37 0.08 -12.89
N GLU A 102 -0.27 0.50 -12.26
CA GLU A 102 -0.17 0.67 -10.81
C GLU A 102 -1.15 1.74 -10.31
N SER A 103 -1.18 2.90 -10.95
CA SER A 103 -2.10 3.98 -10.60
C SER A 103 -3.57 3.55 -10.67
N LYS A 104 -3.94 2.82 -11.73
CA LYS A 104 -5.30 2.28 -11.89
C LYS A 104 -5.63 1.21 -10.86
N ALA A 105 -4.67 0.33 -10.57
CA ALA A 105 -4.86 -0.73 -9.59
C ALA A 105 -5.04 -0.18 -8.17
N VAL A 106 -4.25 0.83 -7.78
CA VAL A 106 -4.41 1.54 -6.49
C VAL A 106 -5.77 2.20 -6.42
N ALA A 107 -6.16 2.99 -7.42
CA ALA A 107 -7.46 3.67 -7.44
C ALA A 107 -8.64 2.68 -7.34
N SER A 108 -8.57 1.57 -8.07
CA SER A 108 -9.60 0.53 -8.03
C SER A 108 -9.63 -0.22 -6.68
N TYR A 109 -8.48 -0.43 -6.06
CA TYR A 109 -8.39 -1.03 -4.73
C TYR A 109 -9.05 -0.11 -3.69
N ASP A 110 -8.68 1.17 -3.67
CA ASP A 110 -9.21 2.16 -2.74
C ASP A 110 -10.73 2.33 -2.89
N GLU A 111 -11.23 2.35 -4.13
CA GLU A 111 -12.67 2.40 -4.39
C GLU A 111 -13.41 1.18 -3.83
N GLN A 112 -12.86 -0.03 -4.04
CA GLN A 112 -13.47 -1.27 -3.55
C GLN A 112 -13.45 -1.36 -2.02
N ILE A 113 -12.36 -0.96 -1.37
CA ILE A 113 -12.27 -0.92 0.10
C ILE A 113 -13.28 0.09 0.66
N THR A 114 -13.33 1.30 0.08
CA THR A 114 -14.29 2.34 0.50
C THR A 114 -15.75 1.87 0.34
N ALA A 115 -16.05 1.15 -0.73
CA ALA A 115 -17.38 0.59 -0.94
C ALA A 115 -17.75 -0.47 0.11
N ILE A 116 -16.82 -1.35 0.47
CA ILE A 116 -17.04 -2.36 1.51
C ILE A 116 -17.22 -1.70 2.88
N ASP A 117 -16.44 -0.68 3.20
CA ASP A 117 -16.60 0.06 4.46
C ASP A 117 -17.96 0.77 4.52
N ALA A 118 -18.41 1.34 3.41
CA ALA A 118 -19.75 1.95 3.33
C ALA A 118 -20.88 0.92 3.48
N GLU A 119 -20.72 -0.31 2.94
CA GLU A 119 -21.67 -1.41 3.14
C GLU A 119 -21.74 -1.82 4.62
N ILE A 120 -20.60 -1.93 5.31
CA ILE A 120 -20.55 -2.26 6.74
C ILE A 120 -21.23 -1.18 7.57
N GLU A 121 -20.96 0.08 7.27
CA GLU A 121 -21.57 1.22 7.97
C GLU A 121 -23.08 1.25 7.75
N ALA A 122 -23.54 1.03 6.53
CA ALA A 122 -24.97 1.00 6.23
C ALA A 122 -25.70 -0.12 7.00
N GLU A 123 -25.14 -1.33 7.04
CA GLU A 123 -25.71 -2.45 7.81
C GLU A 123 -25.67 -2.19 9.31
N TYR A 124 -24.63 -1.51 9.80
CA TYR A 124 -24.57 -1.06 11.19
C TYR A 124 -25.73 -0.13 11.54
N GLN A 125 -26.05 0.84 10.70
CA GLN A 125 -27.18 1.74 10.91
C GLN A 125 -28.54 0.99 10.90
N VAL A 126 -28.67 -0.02 10.03
CA VAL A 126 -29.85 -0.90 10.01
C VAL A 126 -29.96 -1.69 11.31
N PHE A 127 -28.85 -2.26 11.77
CA PHE A 127 -28.78 -3.01 13.03
C PHE A 127 -29.14 -2.13 14.22
N VAL A 128 -28.54 -0.94 14.35
CA VAL A 128 -28.85 0.04 15.40
C VAL A 128 -30.32 0.46 15.34
N GLY A 129 -30.86 0.71 14.15
CA GLY A 129 -32.26 1.04 13.98
C GLY A 129 -33.19 -0.06 14.50
N LYS A 130 -32.90 -1.34 14.20
CA LYS A 130 -33.68 -2.48 14.70
C LYS A 130 -33.57 -2.62 16.22
N VAL A 131 -32.40 -2.44 16.80
CA VAL A 131 -32.19 -2.49 18.26
C VAL A 131 -32.93 -1.34 18.95
N ASN A 132 -32.88 -0.12 18.38
CA ASN A 132 -33.58 1.03 18.93
C ASN A 132 -35.11 0.87 18.86
N SER A 133 -35.67 0.34 17.76
CA SER A 133 -37.08 0.08 17.66
C SER A 133 -37.57 -0.96 18.69
N LEU A 134 -36.80 -2.01 18.93
CA LEU A 134 -37.05 -2.97 20.00
C LEU A 134 -36.94 -2.35 21.39
N ARG A 135 -36.04 -1.40 21.57
CA ARG A 135 -35.92 -0.63 22.82
C ARG A 135 -37.15 0.22 23.08
N ASP A 136 -37.66 0.90 22.06
CA ASP A 136 -38.84 1.77 22.17
C ASP A 136 -40.08 0.96 22.44
N GLU A 137 -40.20 -0.24 21.87
CA GLU A 137 -41.27 -1.20 22.24
C GLU A 137 -41.10 -1.70 23.69
N SER A 138 -39.90 -2.00 24.12
CA SER A 138 -39.58 -2.50 25.45
C SER A 138 -39.71 -1.42 26.54
N ASN A 139 -39.45 -0.13 26.22
CA ASN A 139 -39.66 0.98 27.16
C ASN A 139 -41.16 1.15 27.54
N LYS A 140 -42.06 0.60 26.74
CA LYS A 140 -43.48 0.46 27.13
C LYS A 140 -43.71 -0.65 28.17
N ILE A 141 -42.67 -1.49 28.41
CA ILE A 141 -42.67 -2.66 29.31
C ILE A 141 -41.38 -2.60 30.13
N ASP A 142 -41.12 -1.65 30.96
CA ASP A 142 -40.04 -1.46 31.95
C ASP A 142 -38.84 -2.46 31.89
N ASN A 143 -38.09 -2.45 30.81
CA ASN A 143 -36.99 -3.40 30.50
C ASN A 143 -35.61 -2.76 30.36
N THR A 144 -35.40 -1.62 31.00
CA THR A 144 -34.19 -0.79 30.96
C THR A 144 -32.85 -1.53 31.18
N PRO A 145 -32.68 -2.48 32.13
CA PRO A 145 -31.35 -3.05 32.44
C PRO A 145 -30.76 -3.94 31.34
N ALA A 146 -31.59 -4.68 30.61
CA ALA A 146 -31.10 -5.57 29.56
C ALA A 146 -30.77 -4.82 28.25
N ILE A 147 -31.45 -3.72 28.03
CA ILE A 147 -31.17 -2.80 26.92
C ILE A 147 -29.83 -2.10 27.16
N GLU A 148 -29.55 -1.65 28.39
CA GLU A 148 -28.25 -1.05 28.77
C GLU A 148 -27.09 -2.03 28.61
N ALA A 149 -27.28 -3.30 28.99
CA ALA A 149 -26.26 -4.34 28.79
C ALA A 149 -25.94 -4.59 27.30
N ASN A 150 -26.95 -4.49 26.42
CA ASN A 150 -26.74 -4.63 24.98
C ASN A 150 -26.11 -3.40 24.34
N TYR A 151 -26.39 -2.18 24.83
CA TYR A 151 -25.67 -0.97 24.44
C TYR A 151 -24.21 -1.02 24.88
N ALA A 152 -23.88 -1.58 26.05
CA ALA A 152 -22.51 -1.77 26.47
C ALA A 152 -21.75 -2.73 25.51
N LYS A 153 -22.38 -3.80 25.06
CA LYS A 153 -21.82 -4.72 24.06
C LYS A 153 -21.64 -4.06 22.68
N LEU A 154 -22.57 -3.21 22.28
CA LEU A 154 -22.49 -2.41 21.06
C LEU A 154 -21.28 -1.48 21.10
N ARG A 155 -21.06 -0.73 22.19
CA ARG A 155 -19.89 0.12 22.37
C ARG A 155 -18.57 -0.64 22.25
N VAL A 156 -18.48 -1.82 22.89
CA VAL A 156 -17.29 -2.67 22.80
C VAL A 156 -17.03 -3.12 21.36
N ASN A 157 -18.07 -3.41 20.60
CA ASN A 157 -17.92 -3.77 19.19
C ASN A 157 -17.55 -2.57 18.30
N GLU A 158 -18.06 -1.37 18.60
CA GLU A 158 -17.64 -0.11 17.96
C GLU A 158 -16.16 0.18 18.20
N GLU A 159 -15.69 0.07 19.45
CA GLU A 159 -14.26 0.24 19.79
C GLU A 159 -13.40 -0.77 19.02
N ARG A 160 -13.81 -2.05 18.94
CA ARG A 160 -13.11 -3.07 18.17
C ARG A 160 -13.10 -2.79 16.67
N ILE A 161 -14.16 -2.22 16.12
CA ILE A 161 -14.22 -1.80 14.70
C ILE A 161 -13.26 -0.65 14.45
N LEU A 162 -13.19 0.32 15.36
CA LEU A 162 -12.25 1.44 15.30
C LEU A 162 -10.80 0.96 15.44
N GLU A 163 -10.49 0.13 16.44
CA GLU A 163 -9.16 -0.48 16.62
C GLU A 163 -8.72 -1.29 15.38
N ASN A 164 -9.63 -2.03 14.77
CA ASN A 164 -9.33 -2.80 13.57
C ASN A 164 -9.20 -1.91 12.32
N LYS A 165 -9.95 -0.80 12.22
CA LYS A 165 -9.74 0.22 11.17
C LYS A 165 -8.36 0.86 11.29
N ASP A 166 -7.96 1.20 12.51
CA ASP A 166 -6.64 1.76 12.76
C ASP A 166 -5.54 0.72 12.50
N ALA A 167 -5.74 -0.54 12.88
CA ALA A 167 -4.80 -1.63 12.59
C ALA A 167 -4.66 -1.91 11.07
N ILE A 168 -5.74 -1.82 10.30
CA ILE A 168 -5.70 -1.95 8.83
C ILE A 168 -4.98 -0.76 8.20
N ARG A 169 -5.27 0.46 8.67
CA ARG A 169 -4.63 1.69 8.20
C ARG A 169 -3.14 1.72 8.54
N ASP A 170 -2.77 1.18 9.69
CA ASP A 170 -1.39 1.05 10.16
C ASP A 170 -0.60 -0.04 9.42
N THR A 171 -1.24 -1.01 8.82
CA THR A 171 -0.58 -2.08 8.05
C THR A 171 -0.04 -1.59 6.71
N ASP A 172 -0.66 -0.55 6.12
CA ASP A 172 -0.19 0.06 4.86
C ASP A 172 1.08 0.91 5.01
N ILE A 173 1.40 1.33 6.24
CA ILE A 173 2.64 2.08 6.57
C ILE A 173 3.72 1.13 7.13
N GLY A 174 3.48 -0.14 7.07
CA GLY A 174 4.08 -1.32 7.73
C GLY A 174 5.57 -1.31 8.10
N SER A 175 6.48 -0.90 7.23
CA SER A 175 7.93 -0.97 7.52
C SER A 175 8.39 0.18 8.43
N PHE A 176 7.90 1.39 8.19
CA PHE A 176 8.32 2.58 8.94
C PHE A 176 7.74 2.62 10.34
N GLN A 177 6.55 2.04 10.53
CA GLN A 177 5.89 1.99 11.84
C GLN A 177 6.54 0.96 12.76
N PHE A 178 7.01 -0.16 12.23
CA PHE A 178 7.79 -1.14 12.99
C PHE A 178 9.10 -0.52 13.49
N ILE A 179 9.78 0.25 12.62
CA ILE A 179 10.99 0.98 12.97
C ILE A 179 10.67 2.07 14.00
N ALA A 180 9.60 2.84 13.81
CA ALA A 180 9.18 3.90 14.74
C ALA A 180 8.87 3.33 16.14
N LYS A 181 8.17 2.21 16.22
CA LYS A 181 7.92 1.48 17.48
C LYS A 181 9.20 0.95 18.13
N SER A 182 10.14 0.45 17.33
CA SER A 182 11.41 -0.10 17.87
C SER A 182 12.32 0.98 18.46
N PHE A 183 12.18 2.22 17.99
CA PHE A 183 12.96 3.37 18.46
C PHE A 183 12.16 4.34 19.34
N ASP A 184 10.92 3.99 19.70
CA ASP A 184 10.00 4.85 20.47
C ASP A 184 9.93 6.30 19.92
N ALA A 185 9.87 6.41 18.59
CA ALA A 185 9.92 7.68 17.88
C ALA A 185 8.66 7.87 17.01
N PRO A 186 8.20 9.13 16.83
CA PRO A 186 7.11 9.43 15.89
C PRO A 186 7.51 9.04 14.46
N ILE A 187 6.57 8.49 13.68
CA ILE A 187 6.78 8.04 12.29
C ILE A 187 7.42 9.14 11.44
N ASP A 188 6.97 10.39 11.58
CA ASP A 188 7.52 11.54 10.85
C ASP A 188 9.01 11.77 11.11
N GLN A 189 9.49 11.47 12.32
CA GLN A 189 10.92 11.54 12.63
C GLN A 189 11.68 10.39 11.99
N VAL A 190 11.13 9.18 12.01
CA VAL A 190 11.75 8.01 11.39
C VAL A 190 11.89 8.21 9.88
N VAL A 191 10.85 8.71 9.22
CA VAL A 191 10.89 9.03 7.79
C VAL A 191 11.93 10.11 7.49
N LYS A 192 11.98 11.18 8.30
CA LYS A 192 13.01 12.24 8.16
C LYS A 192 14.42 11.68 8.34
N TRP A 193 14.65 10.85 9.35
CA TRP A 193 15.94 10.20 9.56
C TRP A 193 16.31 9.27 8.42
N PHE A 194 15.35 8.53 7.88
CA PHE A 194 15.58 7.65 6.76
C PHE A 194 15.98 8.42 5.49
N ILE A 195 15.30 9.54 5.21
CA ILE A 195 15.66 10.45 4.11
C ILE A 195 17.07 11.01 4.32
N ILE A 196 17.41 11.46 5.54
CA ILE A 196 18.73 11.98 5.87
C ILE A 196 19.81 10.91 5.67
N ILE A 197 19.57 9.67 6.12
CA ILE A 197 20.50 8.54 5.94
C ILE A 197 20.72 8.26 4.45
N ILE A 198 19.63 8.23 3.66
CA ILE A 198 19.74 8.06 2.20
C ILE A 198 20.59 9.16 1.59
N VAL A 199 20.33 10.42 1.92
CA VAL A 199 21.10 11.57 1.42
C VAL A 199 22.58 11.45 1.84
N ILE A 200 22.86 11.16 3.11
CA ILE A 200 24.25 11.02 3.61
C ILE A 200 25.00 9.85 2.94
N VAL A 201 24.31 8.75 2.63
CA VAL A 201 24.91 7.58 1.99
C VAL A 201 25.15 7.80 0.50
N PHE A 202 24.19 8.41 -0.19
CA PHE A 202 24.25 8.58 -1.64
C PHE A 202 25.01 9.84 -2.08
N ASP A 203 25.00 10.91 -1.29
CA ASP A 203 25.70 12.17 -1.59
C ASP A 203 27.24 11.99 -1.62
N PRO A 204 27.89 11.32 -0.63
CA PRO A 204 29.33 11.02 -0.71
C PRO A 204 29.69 10.09 -1.86
N LEU A 205 28.78 9.17 -2.24
CA LEU A 205 28.99 8.29 -3.39
C LEU A 205 28.95 9.08 -4.69
N ALA A 206 28.05 10.03 -4.84
CA ALA A 206 27.99 10.94 -5.97
C ALA A 206 29.25 11.82 -6.07
N VAL A 207 29.71 12.36 -4.93
CA VAL A 207 30.96 13.15 -4.86
C VAL A 207 32.19 12.28 -5.17
N ALA A 208 32.25 11.05 -4.64
CA ALA A 208 33.34 10.11 -4.92
C ALA A 208 33.38 9.70 -6.41
N LEU A 209 32.22 9.51 -7.04
CA LEU A 209 32.11 9.23 -8.48
C LEU A 209 32.59 10.41 -9.33
N VAL A 210 32.21 11.65 -8.95
CA VAL A 210 32.69 12.87 -9.63
C VAL A 210 34.18 13.06 -9.47
N LEU A 211 34.71 12.82 -8.27
CA LEU A 211 36.17 12.88 -8.00
C LEU A 211 36.92 11.78 -8.75
N ALA A 212 36.45 10.55 -8.75
CA ALA A 212 37.02 9.44 -9.49
C ALA A 212 37.01 9.72 -11.01
N TYR A 213 35.95 10.30 -11.54
CA TYR A 213 35.86 10.72 -12.92
C TYR A 213 36.87 11.82 -13.26
N ASN A 214 37.00 12.85 -12.41
CA ASN A 214 37.95 13.93 -12.61
C ASN A 214 39.43 13.45 -12.53
N ILE A 215 39.74 12.50 -11.65
CA ILE A 215 41.07 11.90 -11.54
C ILE A 215 41.40 11.01 -12.75
N ALA A 216 40.37 10.32 -13.29
CA ALA A 216 40.54 9.43 -14.44
C ALA A 216 40.59 10.17 -15.79
N SER A 217 40.10 11.40 -15.85
CA SER A 217 40.02 12.24 -17.07
C SER A 217 41.11 13.33 -17.16
N GLY A 218 41.94 13.50 -16.13
CA GLY A 218 43.13 14.39 -16.11
C GLY A 218 44.42 13.62 -16.28
#